data_47f87e45c94148e4f0c0bb6c964e2b8f
#
_entry.id   47f87e45c94148e4f0c0bb6c964e2b8f
#
_cell.length_a   1.000
_cell.length_b   1.000
_cell.length_c   1.000
_cell.angle_alpha   90.00
_cell.angle_beta   90.00
_cell.angle_gamma   90.00
#
_symmetry.space_group_name_H-M   'P 1'
#
loop_
_entity.id
_entity.type
_entity.pdbx_description
1 polymer ?
#
loop_
_entity_poly.entity_id
_entity_poly.type
_entity_poly.pdbx_seq_one_letter_code
_entity_poly.pdbx_strand_id
1 'polypeptide(L)'
;MARNDETPIRVGLLGAGTVGSQTARLIVEQKDELSARIGRPIELTGVACRHPKATEAFPWIDKAIVTTDTMSVATNSDIVIELIGGTTAAREFVLAAIESGASVVTANKALLAKYGPEIYAAAEAKGVDIYFEAAVGGAIPFLRPLRESLVGDRVTSMLGIVNGTTNYILDE
;
A
#
# COMPACT_ATOMS: atom_id res chain seq x y z
N MET A 1 21.88 7.65 -10.27
CA MET A 1 21.91 6.87 -11.52
C MET A 1 20.49 6.80 -12.03
N ALA A 2 20.19 7.33 -13.23
CA ALA A 2 18.89 7.14 -13.85
C ALA A 2 18.72 5.63 -14.10
N ARG A 3 17.69 5.02 -13.47
CA ARG A 3 17.31 3.64 -13.78
C ARG A 3 16.86 3.61 -15.22
N ASN A 4 17.37 2.67 -16.01
CA ASN A 4 16.92 2.44 -17.39
C ASN A 4 15.41 2.29 -17.38
N ASP A 5 14.70 2.97 -18.27
CA ASP A 5 13.22 2.97 -18.36
C ASP A 5 12.62 1.56 -18.59
N GLU A 6 13.43 0.60 -18.98
CA GLU A 6 13.05 -0.81 -19.18
C GLU A 6 13.06 -1.67 -17.91
N THR A 7 13.68 -1.20 -16.81
CA THR A 7 13.74 -1.99 -15.57
C THR A 7 12.37 -1.99 -14.89
N PRO A 8 11.76 -3.17 -14.60
CA PRO A 8 10.46 -3.23 -13.94
C PRO A 8 10.46 -2.55 -12.57
N ILE A 9 9.35 -1.89 -12.26
CA ILE A 9 9.04 -1.42 -10.91
C ILE A 9 8.65 -2.65 -10.10
N ARG A 10 9.43 -2.97 -9.07
CA ARG A 10 9.20 -4.12 -8.21
C ARG A 10 8.21 -3.78 -7.11
N VAL A 11 7.10 -4.50 -7.08
CA VAL A 11 6.07 -4.35 -6.04
C VAL A 11 6.16 -5.50 -5.06
N GLY A 12 6.29 -5.16 -3.79
CA GLY A 12 6.20 -6.09 -2.67
C GLY A 12 4.86 -5.96 -1.96
N LEU A 13 4.20 -7.07 -1.70
CA LEU A 13 2.93 -7.13 -0.99
C LEU A 13 3.12 -7.74 0.39
N LEU A 14 2.82 -6.99 1.43
CA LEU A 14 2.83 -7.46 2.81
C LEU A 14 1.39 -7.77 3.25
N GLY A 15 1.07 -9.06 3.29
CA GLY A 15 -0.25 -9.58 3.63
C GLY A 15 -1.06 -10.04 2.43
N ALA A 16 -1.37 -11.35 2.39
CA ALA A 16 -2.20 -11.99 1.37
C ALA A 16 -3.58 -12.41 1.92
N GLY A 17 -4.18 -11.58 2.77
CA GLY A 17 -5.55 -11.75 3.24
C GLY A 17 -6.59 -11.35 2.19
N THR A 18 -7.83 -11.10 2.62
CA THR A 18 -8.95 -10.73 1.74
C THR A 18 -8.59 -9.56 0.81
N VAL A 19 -8.05 -8.48 1.35
CA VAL A 19 -7.68 -7.30 0.56
C VAL A 19 -6.42 -7.57 -0.26
N GLY A 20 -5.36 -8.11 0.37
CA GLY A 20 -4.08 -8.34 -0.28
C GLY A 20 -4.16 -9.30 -1.47
N SER A 21 -4.96 -10.38 -1.37
CA SER A 21 -5.14 -11.31 -2.48
C SER A 21 -5.78 -10.64 -3.70
N GLN A 22 -6.77 -9.77 -3.50
CA GLN A 22 -7.40 -9.03 -4.58
C GLN A 22 -6.50 -7.92 -5.13
N THR A 23 -5.68 -7.29 -4.28
CA THR A 23 -4.65 -6.33 -4.73
C THR A 23 -3.62 -7.03 -5.62
N ALA A 24 -3.13 -8.21 -5.22
CA ALA A 24 -2.25 -9.03 -6.04
C ALA A 24 -2.90 -9.38 -7.39
N ARG A 25 -4.18 -9.78 -7.35
CA ARG A 25 -4.95 -10.08 -8.56
C ARG A 25 -4.97 -8.91 -9.54
N LEU A 26 -5.33 -7.72 -9.06
CA LEU A 26 -5.37 -6.53 -9.91
C LEU A 26 -4.01 -6.20 -10.52
N ILE A 27 -2.92 -6.31 -9.76
CA ILE A 27 -1.57 -6.06 -10.26
C ILE A 27 -1.20 -7.05 -11.36
N VAL A 28 -1.52 -8.34 -11.18
CA VAL A 28 -1.19 -9.40 -12.14
C VAL A 28 -2.06 -9.31 -13.38
N GLU A 29 -3.40 -9.21 -13.23
CA GLU A 29 -4.35 -9.19 -14.34
C GLU A 29 -4.27 -7.91 -15.18
N GLN A 30 -3.94 -6.76 -14.55
CA GLN A 30 -3.87 -5.47 -15.22
C GLN A 30 -2.43 -4.99 -15.45
N LYS A 31 -1.46 -5.91 -15.39
CA LYS A 31 -0.03 -5.59 -15.51
C LYS A 31 0.29 -4.72 -16.72
N ASP A 32 -0.22 -5.08 -17.89
CA ASP A 32 0.08 -4.39 -19.15
C ASP A 32 -0.55 -2.98 -19.16
N GLU A 33 -1.79 -2.85 -18.69
CA GLU A 33 -2.48 -1.56 -18.60
C GLU A 33 -1.78 -0.62 -17.61
N LEU A 34 -1.43 -1.15 -16.42
CA LEU A 34 -0.70 -0.39 -15.41
C LEU A 34 0.67 0.03 -15.92
N SER A 35 1.40 -0.87 -16.58
CA SER A 35 2.70 -0.57 -17.19
C SER A 35 2.60 0.51 -18.24
N ALA A 36 1.59 0.45 -19.10
CA ALA A 36 1.36 1.47 -20.14
C ALA A 36 1.04 2.85 -19.53
N ARG A 37 0.24 2.90 -18.45
CA ARG A 37 -0.10 4.16 -17.74
C ARG A 37 1.10 4.78 -17.03
N ILE A 38 1.97 3.94 -16.47
CA ILE A 38 3.15 4.37 -15.71
C ILE A 38 4.31 4.71 -16.66
N GLY A 39 4.31 4.16 -17.88
CA GLY A 39 5.40 4.26 -18.84
C GLY A 39 6.60 3.35 -18.52
N ARG A 40 6.43 2.40 -17.60
CA ARG A 40 7.43 1.40 -17.19
C ARG A 40 6.76 0.08 -16.83
N PRO A 41 7.42 -1.06 -17.07
CA PRO A 41 6.92 -2.34 -16.58
C PRO A 41 6.72 -2.32 -15.05
N ILE A 42 5.63 -2.95 -14.59
CA ILE A 42 5.37 -3.19 -13.16
C ILE A 42 5.33 -4.70 -12.90
N GLU A 43 5.87 -5.15 -11.78
CA GLU A 43 5.93 -6.55 -11.46
C GLU A 43 5.73 -6.80 -9.96
N LEU A 44 4.84 -7.75 -9.63
CA LEU A 44 4.70 -8.27 -8.27
C LEU A 44 5.85 -9.25 -8.02
N THR A 45 6.83 -8.85 -7.21
CA THR A 45 8.07 -9.61 -7.00
C THR A 45 8.13 -10.34 -5.67
N GLY A 46 7.24 -10.03 -4.74
CA GLY A 46 7.19 -10.66 -3.43
C GLY A 46 5.83 -10.55 -2.77
N VAL A 47 5.37 -11.63 -2.18
CA VAL A 47 4.13 -11.69 -1.38
C VAL A 47 4.45 -12.31 -0.03
N ALA A 48 4.51 -11.48 1.01
CA ALA A 48 4.75 -11.92 2.36
C ALA A 48 3.44 -12.25 3.09
N CYS A 49 3.35 -13.44 3.67
CA CYS A 49 2.20 -13.83 4.47
C CYS A 49 2.58 -14.85 5.56
N ARG A 50 1.84 -14.84 6.67
CA ARG A 50 2.09 -15.76 7.80
C ARG A 50 1.82 -17.22 7.47
N HIS A 51 0.90 -17.47 6.55
CA HIS A 51 0.44 -18.81 6.17
C HIS A 51 0.49 -18.96 4.65
N PRO A 52 1.65 -19.32 4.07
CA PRO A 52 1.83 -19.45 2.61
C PRO A 52 0.81 -20.39 1.95
N LYS A 53 0.42 -21.48 2.62
CA LYS A 53 -0.60 -22.41 2.11
C LYS A 53 -1.97 -21.74 1.87
N ALA A 54 -2.29 -20.66 2.58
CA ALA A 54 -3.53 -19.93 2.34
C ALA A 54 -3.57 -19.27 0.95
N THR A 55 -2.42 -19.01 0.34
CA THR A 55 -2.34 -18.46 -1.02
C THR A 55 -2.65 -19.49 -2.11
N GLU A 56 -2.73 -20.78 -1.77
CA GLU A 56 -3.12 -21.84 -2.72
C GLU A 56 -4.54 -21.63 -3.29
N ALA A 57 -5.39 -20.92 -2.54
CA ALA A 57 -6.72 -20.50 -3.00
C ALA A 57 -6.70 -19.38 -4.04
N PHE A 58 -5.53 -18.77 -4.31
CA PHE A 58 -5.38 -17.62 -5.19
C PHE A 58 -4.48 -17.97 -6.38
N PRO A 59 -5.06 -18.49 -7.49
CA PRO A 59 -4.28 -18.99 -8.63
C PRO A 59 -3.48 -17.90 -9.37
N TRP A 60 -3.83 -16.64 -9.18
CA TRP A 60 -3.12 -15.49 -9.75
C TRP A 60 -1.84 -15.11 -8.99
N ILE A 61 -1.59 -15.69 -7.82
CA ILE A 61 -0.35 -15.47 -7.07
C ILE A 61 0.63 -16.60 -7.42
N ASP A 62 1.75 -16.24 -8.05
CA ASP A 62 2.84 -17.18 -8.29
C ASP A 62 3.41 -17.66 -6.94
N LYS A 63 3.46 -18.96 -6.75
CA LYS A 63 3.97 -19.57 -5.51
C LYS A 63 5.46 -19.33 -5.29
N ALA A 64 6.21 -19.09 -6.36
CA ALA A 64 7.64 -18.82 -6.29
C ALA A 64 7.98 -17.51 -5.57
N ILE A 65 7.05 -16.54 -5.57
CA ILE A 65 7.24 -15.24 -4.90
C ILE A 65 6.60 -15.17 -3.50
N VAL A 66 5.98 -16.25 -3.02
CA VAL A 66 5.34 -16.29 -1.70
C VAL A 66 6.34 -16.67 -0.63
N THR A 67 6.41 -15.89 0.44
CA THR A 67 7.34 -16.09 1.54
C THR A 67 6.74 -15.73 2.90
N THR A 68 7.34 -16.23 3.96
CA THR A 68 7.11 -15.76 5.34
C THR A 68 8.08 -14.65 5.76
N ASP A 69 9.13 -14.41 4.96
CA ASP A 69 10.12 -13.37 5.22
C ASP A 69 9.60 -11.99 4.76
N THR A 70 8.84 -11.36 5.64
CA THR A 70 8.24 -10.04 5.38
C THR A 70 9.30 -8.96 5.26
N MET A 71 10.40 -9.07 6.01
CA MET A 71 11.48 -8.08 5.97
C MET A 71 12.17 -8.10 4.61
N SER A 72 12.46 -9.28 4.08
CA SER A 72 13.05 -9.41 2.74
C SER A 72 12.15 -8.77 1.67
N VAL A 73 10.84 -9.01 1.70
CA VAL A 73 9.92 -8.38 0.73
C VAL A 73 9.91 -6.85 0.90
N ALA A 74 9.86 -6.35 2.14
CA ALA A 74 9.84 -4.93 2.42
C ALA A 74 11.09 -4.20 1.91
N THR A 75 12.27 -4.81 2.03
CA THR A 75 13.55 -4.16 1.71
C THR A 75 14.04 -4.38 0.28
N ASN A 76 13.44 -5.30 -0.48
CA ASN A 76 13.83 -5.60 -1.86
C ASN A 76 12.82 -5.13 -2.92
N SER A 77 11.91 -4.23 -2.56
CA SER A 77 10.88 -3.69 -3.45
C SER A 77 11.10 -2.20 -3.73
N ASP A 78 10.58 -1.70 -4.82
CA ASP A 78 10.53 -0.27 -5.15
C ASP A 78 9.24 0.38 -4.61
N ILE A 79 8.17 -0.40 -4.56
CA ILE A 79 6.89 -0.05 -3.93
C ILE A 79 6.49 -1.17 -2.99
N VAL A 80 6.15 -0.83 -1.76
CA VAL A 80 5.64 -1.77 -0.76
C VAL A 80 4.17 -1.48 -0.47
N ILE A 81 3.32 -2.51 -0.60
CA ILE A 81 1.90 -2.41 -0.26
C ILE A 81 1.68 -3.14 1.07
N GLU A 82 1.39 -2.40 2.14
CA GLU A 82 1.18 -2.92 3.49
C GLU A 82 -0.30 -3.15 3.77
N LEU A 83 -0.68 -4.42 3.94
CA LEU A 83 -2.03 -4.90 4.22
C LEU A 83 -2.05 -5.98 5.32
N ILE A 84 -1.04 -5.98 6.21
CA ILE A 84 -0.95 -6.99 7.29
C ILE A 84 -1.79 -6.64 8.50
N GLY A 85 -2.09 -5.35 8.68
CA GLY A 85 -2.83 -4.85 9.85
C GLY A 85 -2.01 -4.88 11.16
N GLY A 86 -2.62 -4.41 12.24
CA GLY A 86 -1.92 -4.20 13.50
C GLY A 86 -0.97 -2.99 13.42
N THR A 87 -0.18 -2.76 14.48
CA THR A 87 0.65 -1.55 14.51
C THR A 87 2.13 -1.82 14.71
N THR A 88 2.50 -2.84 15.51
CA THR A 88 3.90 -3.06 15.89
C THR A 88 4.73 -3.59 14.73
N ALA A 89 4.35 -4.74 14.17
CA ALA A 89 5.06 -5.33 13.03
C ALA A 89 4.91 -4.48 11.76
N ALA A 90 3.72 -3.92 11.51
CA ALA A 90 3.49 -3.04 10.37
C ALA A 90 4.43 -1.83 10.39
N ARG A 91 4.61 -1.19 11.56
CA ARG A 91 5.55 -0.07 11.73
C ARG A 91 6.97 -0.47 11.36
N GLU A 92 7.46 -1.60 11.89
CA GLU A 92 8.81 -2.09 11.62
C GLU A 92 9.05 -2.28 10.11
N PHE A 93 8.15 -2.98 9.43
CA PHE A 93 8.29 -3.25 8.01
C PHE A 93 8.13 -2.00 7.13
N VAL A 94 7.23 -1.10 7.48
CA VAL A 94 7.04 0.16 6.75
C VAL A 94 8.28 1.05 6.87
N LEU A 95 8.85 1.18 8.07
CA LEU A 95 10.08 1.95 8.26
C LEU A 95 11.27 1.31 7.56
N ALA A 96 11.39 -0.02 7.57
CA ALA A 96 12.44 -0.73 6.83
C ALA A 96 12.31 -0.54 5.31
N ALA A 97 11.10 -0.57 4.77
CA ALA A 97 10.82 -0.29 3.37
C ALA A 97 11.26 1.14 2.99
N ILE A 98 10.87 2.13 3.77
CA ILE A 98 11.26 3.53 3.58
C ILE A 98 12.78 3.68 3.64
N GLU A 99 13.42 3.08 4.64
CA GLU A 99 14.88 3.13 4.80
C GLU A 99 15.62 2.54 3.60
N SER A 100 15.08 1.49 2.97
CA SER A 100 15.62 0.89 1.74
C SER A 100 15.31 1.69 0.46
N GLY A 101 14.55 2.78 0.56
CA GLY A 101 14.19 3.65 -0.56
C GLY A 101 12.92 3.26 -1.31
N ALA A 102 12.07 2.43 -0.71
CA ALA A 102 10.77 2.08 -1.27
C ALA A 102 9.71 3.11 -0.92
N SER A 103 8.83 3.44 -1.87
CA SER A 103 7.57 4.11 -1.58
C SER A 103 6.58 3.13 -0.97
N VAL A 104 5.71 3.61 -0.08
CA VAL A 104 4.78 2.75 0.65
C VAL A 104 3.32 3.11 0.37
N VAL A 105 2.49 2.10 0.15
CA VAL A 105 1.04 2.20 0.09
C VAL A 105 0.47 1.41 1.27
N THR A 106 -0.33 2.04 2.14
CA THR A 106 -0.93 1.35 3.29
C THR A 106 -2.43 1.61 3.41
N ALA A 107 -3.18 0.59 3.80
CA ALA A 107 -4.58 0.70 4.19
C ALA A 107 -4.76 0.67 5.73
N ASN A 108 -3.68 0.75 6.49
CA ASN A 108 -3.65 0.55 7.93
C ASN A 108 -3.90 1.85 8.70
N LYS A 109 -5.18 2.19 8.90
CA LYS A 109 -5.56 3.39 9.66
C LYS A 109 -5.01 3.43 11.09
N ALA A 110 -4.91 2.28 11.76
CA ALA A 110 -4.40 2.21 13.13
C ALA A 110 -2.90 2.51 13.20
N LEU A 111 -2.14 2.06 12.20
CA LEU A 111 -0.72 2.38 12.04
C LEU A 111 -0.52 3.89 11.88
N LEU A 112 -1.26 4.50 10.96
CA LEU A 112 -1.15 5.93 10.68
C LEU A 112 -1.63 6.80 11.85
N ALA A 113 -2.72 6.40 12.52
CA ALA A 113 -3.21 7.11 13.69
C ALA A 113 -2.17 7.15 14.83
N LYS A 114 -1.38 6.09 14.99
CA LYS A 114 -0.41 5.96 16.07
C LYS A 114 0.98 6.45 15.71
N TYR A 115 1.44 6.19 14.48
CA TYR A 115 2.82 6.41 14.05
C TYR A 115 2.93 7.26 12.77
N GLY A 116 1.84 7.86 12.31
CA GLY A 116 1.81 8.68 11.10
C GLY A 116 2.93 9.73 11.05
N PRO A 117 3.08 10.60 12.07
CA PRO A 117 4.13 11.62 12.06
C PRO A 117 5.55 11.05 11.88
N GLU A 118 5.85 9.93 12.54
CA GLU A 118 7.14 9.24 12.41
C GLU A 118 7.36 8.69 10.99
N ILE A 119 6.35 8.02 10.44
CA ILE A 119 6.39 7.43 9.09
C ILE A 119 6.57 8.53 8.04
N TYR A 120 5.85 9.64 8.16
CA TYR A 120 5.99 10.78 7.27
C TYR A 120 7.37 11.41 7.33
N ALA A 121 7.89 11.64 8.54
CA ALA A 121 9.23 12.20 8.70
C ALA A 121 10.32 11.29 8.08
N ALA A 122 10.19 9.98 8.24
CA ALA A 122 11.08 9.02 7.63
C ALA A 122 11.01 9.04 6.09
N ALA A 123 9.80 9.08 5.52
CA ALA A 123 9.58 9.15 4.08
C ALA A 123 10.15 10.44 3.48
N GLU A 124 9.90 11.58 4.12
CA GLU A 124 10.43 12.88 3.71
C GLU A 124 11.97 12.88 3.72
N ALA A 125 12.58 12.37 4.79
CA ALA A 125 14.04 12.28 4.91
C ALA A 125 14.68 11.41 3.82
N LYS A 126 13.95 10.38 3.33
CA LYS A 126 14.41 9.48 2.25
C LYS A 126 13.98 9.92 0.86
N GLY A 127 13.11 10.90 0.73
CA GLY A 127 12.56 11.36 -0.55
C GLY A 127 11.69 10.31 -1.24
N VAL A 128 10.93 9.52 -0.46
CA VAL A 128 9.97 8.53 -0.96
C VAL A 128 8.54 8.90 -0.57
N ASP A 129 7.57 8.33 -1.27
CA ASP A 129 6.16 8.65 -1.07
C ASP A 129 5.46 7.67 -0.13
N ILE A 130 4.48 8.21 0.62
CA ILE A 130 3.49 7.43 1.37
C ILE A 130 2.10 7.71 0.83
N TYR A 131 1.42 6.65 0.38
CA TYR A 131 0.03 6.67 -0.06
C TYR A 131 -0.85 5.88 0.88
N PHE A 132 -1.96 6.47 1.32
CA PHE A 132 -2.85 5.89 2.33
C PHE A 132 -4.33 6.18 2.09
N GLU A 133 -4.70 6.40 0.83
CA GLU A 133 -6.10 6.64 0.44
C GLU A 133 -7.04 5.57 1.00
N ALA A 134 -6.66 4.29 0.89
CA ALA A 134 -7.45 3.16 1.38
C ALA A 134 -7.56 3.09 2.93
N ALA A 135 -6.73 3.83 3.67
CA ALA A 135 -6.82 3.92 5.12
C ALA A 135 -7.84 4.98 5.58
N VAL A 136 -8.31 5.84 4.68
CA VAL A 136 -9.24 6.93 4.98
C VAL A 136 -10.44 6.87 4.03
N GLY A 137 -11.61 6.51 4.54
CA GLY A 137 -12.82 6.43 3.75
C GLY A 137 -12.96 5.18 2.87
N GLY A 138 -12.05 4.22 2.97
CA GLY A 138 -12.09 2.96 2.21
C GLY A 138 -12.01 3.18 0.70
N ALA A 139 -13.08 2.86 -0.03
CA ALA A 139 -13.14 3.01 -1.49
C ALA A 139 -13.53 4.43 -1.95
N ILE A 140 -13.76 5.36 -1.03
CA ILE A 140 -14.14 6.74 -1.37
C ILE A 140 -12.85 7.55 -1.63
N PRO A 141 -12.62 8.09 -2.83
CA PRO A 141 -11.45 8.90 -3.15
C PRO A 141 -11.59 10.28 -2.49
N PHE A 142 -10.97 10.45 -1.34
CA PHE A 142 -11.10 11.65 -0.51
C PHE A 142 -9.80 12.46 -0.40
N LEU A 143 -8.70 11.81 -0.08
CA LEU A 143 -7.43 12.50 0.17
C LEU A 143 -6.81 13.03 -1.11
N ARG A 144 -6.85 12.25 -2.18
CA ARG A 144 -6.27 12.63 -3.45
C ARG A 144 -6.95 13.87 -4.06
N PRO A 145 -8.28 13.98 -4.13
CA PRO A 145 -8.94 15.22 -4.53
C PRO A 145 -8.55 16.43 -3.69
N LEU A 146 -8.43 16.28 -2.36
CA LEU A 146 -7.99 17.37 -1.49
C LEU A 146 -6.56 17.84 -1.79
N ARG A 147 -5.65 16.90 -2.04
CA ARG A 147 -4.23 17.20 -2.26
C ARG A 147 -3.92 17.68 -3.67
N GLU A 148 -4.63 17.18 -4.66
CA GLU A 148 -4.32 17.41 -6.09
C GLU A 148 -5.31 18.36 -6.77
N SER A 149 -6.63 18.14 -6.57
CA SER A 149 -7.65 18.90 -7.28
C SER A 149 -7.99 20.23 -6.60
N LEU A 150 -7.94 20.28 -5.29
CA LEU A 150 -8.29 21.45 -4.47
C LEU A 150 -7.06 22.23 -3.96
N VAL A 151 -5.89 21.97 -4.52
CA VAL A 151 -4.64 22.62 -4.09
C VAL A 151 -4.67 24.15 -4.23
N GLY A 152 -5.44 24.66 -5.17
CA GLY A 152 -5.62 26.12 -5.40
C GLY A 152 -6.72 26.75 -4.54
N ASP A 153 -7.50 25.95 -3.82
CA ASP A 153 -8.63 26.41 -3.02
C ASP A 153 -8.26 26.57 -1.54
N ARG A 154 -8.99 27.44 -0.86
CA ARG A 154 -8.90 27.58 0.59
C ARG A 154 -10.05 26.86 1.27
N VAL A 155 -9.84 25.59 1.61
CA VAL A 155 -10.82 24.79 2.36
C VAL A 155 -10.91 25.34 3.78
N THR A 156 -12.09 25.82 4.17
CA THR A 156 -12.35 26.41 5.50
C THR A 156 -13.01 25.43 6.48
N SER A 157 -13.75 24.46 5.98
CA SER A 157 -14.38 23.41 6.79
C SER A 157 -14.66 22.16 5.96
N MET A 158 -14.69 21.03 6.63
CA MET A 158 -15.11 19.74 6.07
C MET A 158 -16.07 19.07 7.03
N LEU A 159 -17.12 18.46 6.47
CA LEU A 159 -18.09 17.65 7.20
C LEU A 159 -18.16 16.27 6.56
N GLY A 160 -18.22 15.22 7.35
CA GLY A 160 -18.30 13.86 6.84
C GLY A 160 -18.65 12.84 7.92
N ILE A 161 -19.20 11.71 7.50
CA ILE A 161 -19.39 10.52 8.34
C ILE A 161 -18.17 9.62 8.13
N VAL A 162 -17.30 9.56 9.13
CA VAL A 162 -15.98 8.90 9.05
C VAL A 162 -16.00 7.41 9.39
N ASN A 163 -17.14 6.87 9.81
CA ASN A 163 -17.30 5.45 10.10
C ASN A 163 -18.67 4.94 9.65
N GLY A 164 -18.72 4.20 8.53
CA GLY A 164 -19.97 3.65 7.98
C GLY A 164 -20.59 2.57 8.87
N THR A 165 -19.80 1.70 9.47
CA THR A 165 -20.29 0.59 10.31
C THR A 165 -20.98 1.10 11.57
N THR A 166 -20.38 2.06 12.27
CA THR A 166 -20.98 2.65 13.48
C THR A 166 -22.27 3.40 13.14
N ASN A 167 -22.28 4.14 12.02
CA ASN A 167 -23.46 4.86 11.57
C ASN A 167 -24.61 3.90 11.22
N TYR A 168 -24.32 2.80 10.54
CA TYR A 168 -25.30 1.76 10.22
C TYR A 168 -25.92 1.15 11.50
N ILE A 169 -25.07 0.84 12.52
CA ILE A 169 -25.57 0.30 13.80
C ILE A 169 -26.46 1.30 14.56
N LEU A 170 -26.22 2.59 14.38
CA LEU A 170 -27.03 3.62 15.06
C LEU A 170 -28.34 3.92 14.32
N ASP A 171 -28.45 3.56 13.06
CA ASP A 171 -29.63 3.79 12.21
C ASP A 171 -30.64 2.63 12.27
N GLU A 172 -30.17 1.40 12.61
CA GLU A 172 -30.99 0.21 12.84
C GLU A 172 -31.59 0.16 14.26
#